data_0a5d12481602789f128bce9ce8ed7dc9
#
_entry.id   0a5d12481602789f128bce9ce8ed7dc9
#
_cell.length_a   1.000
_cell.length_b   1.000
_cell.length_c   1.000
_cell.angle_alpha   90.00
_cell.angle_beta   90.00
_cell.angle_gamma   90.00
#
_symmetry.space_group_name_H-M   'P 1'
#
loop_
_entity.id
_entity.type
_entity.pdbx_description
1 polymer ?
#
loop_
_entity_poly.entity_id
_entity_poly.type
_entity_poly.pdbx_seq_one_letter_code
_entity_poly.pdbx_strand_id
1 'polypeptide(L)'
;VMRVFVTGVKGQLGYDVMNELEKQGLEGIGVDIDEMDITDADQVNKVIKEAAPDAVIHCAAYTAVDAAEDNEEICRKVNAQGTENIAKVCEELDIKMMYISTDYVFNGQGERPWEPDDKREPLNVYGQTKYEGELAIEEHVKKFFTVRIAWVFGVNGKNFIKTMLNLGKTHDHLTVVNDQTGSPTYTYD
;
A
#
# COMPACT_ATOMS: atom_id res chain seq x y z
N VAL A 1 7.13 24.17 -7.14
CA VAL A 1 7.29 23.10 -6.14
C VAL A 1 6.56 21.89 -6.67
N MET A 2 7.18 20.70 -6.59
CA MET A 2 6.56 19.43 -7.01
C MET A 2 5.37 19.11 -6.09
N ARG A 3 4.23 18.74 -6.69
CA ARG A 3 2.99 18.39 -6.00
C ARG A 3 2.81 16.88 -6.01
N VAL A 4 2.73 16.27 -4.85
CA VAL A 4 2.62 14.82 -4.69
C VAL A 4 1.28 14.46 -4.05
N PHE A 5 0.47 13.70 -4.79
CA PHE A 5 -0.81 13.20 -4.30
C PHE A 5 -0.60 11.88 -3.55
N VAL A 6 -1.08 11.79 -2.31
CA VAL A 6 -0.86 10.63 -1.44
C VAL A 6 -2.20 10.07 -0.99
N THR A 7 -2.45 8.80 -1.25
CA THR A 7 -3.64 8.10 -0.76
C THR A 7 -3.35 7.34 0.53
N GLY A 8 -4.36 7.15 1.39
CA GLY A 8 -4.22 6.37 2.62
C GLY A 8 -3.39 7.09 3.70
N VAL A 9 -3.52 8.41 3.80
CA VAL A 9 -2.70 9.24 4.70
C VAL A 9 -3.00 9.06 6.18
N LYS A 10 -4.12 8.42 6.54
CA LYS A 10 -4.43 8.04 7.92
C LYS A 10 -3.74 6.73 8.35
N GLY A 11 -3.18 5.98 7.39
CA GLY A 11 -2.42 4.75 7.63
C GLY A 11 -0.99 5.01 8.11
N GLN A 12 -0.25 3.92 8.43
CA GLN A 12 1.13 4.01 8.92
C GLN A 12 2.06 4.71 7.93
N LEU A 13 2.13 4.19 6.70
CA LEU A 13 3.05 4.68 5.68
C LEU A 13 2.61 6.04 5.12
N GLY A 14 1.33 6.19 4.75
CA GLY A 14 0.84 7.45 4.19
C GLY A 14 1.04 8.65 5.13
N TYR A 15 0.92 8.44 6.44
CA TYR A 15 1.23 9.45 7.44
C TYR A 15 2.70 9.90 7.39
N ASP A 16 3.64 8.95 7.37
CA ASP A 16 5.08 9.28 7.33
C ASP A 16 5.50 9.86 5.98
N VAL A 17 4.89 9.40 4.87
CA VAL A 17 5.10 10.01 3.54
C VAL A 17 4.71 11.49 3.55
N MET A 18 3.58 11.85 4.12
CA MET A 18 3.16 13.26 4.21
C MET A 18 4.15 14.10 5.03
N ASN A 19 4.63 13.57 6.16
CA ASN A 19 5.64 14.24 6.99
C ASN A 19 6.97 14.41 6.25
N GLU A 20 7.39 13.41 5.48
CA GLU A 20 8.64 13.49 4.72
C GLU A 20 8.54 14.48 3.56
N LEU A 21 7.41 14.51 2.84
CA LEU A 21 7.17 15.52 1.79
C LEU A 21 7.30 16.94 2.34
N GLU A 22 6.74 17.22 3.52
CA GLU A 22 6.86 18.52 4.19
C GLU A 22 8.32 18.85 4.50
N LYS A 23 9.09 17.92 5.08
CA LYS A 23 10.51 18.10 5.38
C LYS A 23 11.35 18.40 4.14
N GLN A 24 11.00 17.76 3.01
CA GLN A 24 11.68 17.96 1.72
C GLN A 24 11.23 19.24 1.01
N GLY A 25 10.30 20.01 1.58
CA GLY A 25 9.74 21.22 0.96
C GLY A 25 8.91 20.93 -0.28
N LEU A 26 8.32 19.73 -0.37
CA LEU A 26 7.41 19.33 -1.43
C LEU A 26 5.95 19.58 -0.98
N GLU A 27 5.05 19.80 -1.93
CA GLU A 27 3.63 19.96 -1.63
C GLU A 27 2.95 18.60 -1.61
N GLY A 28 2.64 18.09 -0.42
CA GLY A 28 1.84 16.87 -0.24
C GLY A 28 0.34 17.18 -0.28
N ILE A 29 -0.42 16.45 -1.12
CA ILE A 29 -1.89 16.50 -1.19
C ILE A 29 -2.38 15.15 -0.70
N GLY A 30 -2.76 15.08 0.58
CA GLY A 30 -3.16 13.83 1.22
C GLY A 30 -4.66 13.60 1.15
N VAL A 31 -5.07 12.37 0.84
CA VAL A 31 -6.47 11.91 0.89
C VAL A 31 -6.59 10.56 1.58
N ASP A 32 -7.76 10.34 2.17
CA ASP A 32 -8.20 9.04 2.69
C ASP A 32 -9.63 8.76 2.22
N ILE A 33 -10.27 7.71 2.73
CA ILE A 33 -11.60 7.28 2.29
C ILE A 33 -12.66 8.39 2.41
N ASP A 34 -12.53 9.28 3.38
CA ASP A 34 -13.49 10.37 3.59
C ASP A 34 -13.42 11.44 2.50
N GLU A 35 -12.23 11.66 1.92
CA GLU A 35 -12.02 12.64 0.85
C GLU A 35 -12.14 12.02 -0.55
N MET A 36 -11.77 10.73 -0.68
CA MET A 36 -11.82 10.03 -1.96
C MET A 36 -11.95 8.53 -1.77
N ASP A 37 -13.09 7.97 -2.17
CA ASP A 37 -13.26 6.52 -2.29
C ASP A 37 -12.55 6.03 -3.58
N ILE A 38 -11.45 5.30 -3.43
CA ILE A 38 -10.68 4.81 -4.57
C ILE A 38 -11.44 3.79 -5.43
N THR A 39 -12.50 3.18 -4.90
CA THR A 39 -13.35 2.24 -5.64
C THR A 39 -14.36 2.90 -6.56
N ASP A 40 -14.55 4.22 -6.41
CA ASP A 40 -15.39 5.07 -7.27
C ASP A 40 -14.53 5.76 -8.34
N ALA A 41 -14.58 5.25 -9.58
CA ALA A 41 -13.78 5.74 -10.69
C ALA A 41 -14.03 7.22 -11.03
N ASP A 42 -15.27 7.69 -10.92
CA ASP A 42 -15.63 9.08 -11.22
C ASP A 42 -15.06 10.01 -10.15
N GLN A 43 -15.15 9.60 -8.89
CA GLN A 43 -14.58 10.34 -7.77
C GLN A 43 -13.04 10.43 -7.86
N VAL A 44 -12.37 9.32 -8.17
CA VAL A 44 -10.91 9.25 -8.38
C VAL A 44 -10.49 10.19 -9.50
N ASN A 45 -11.17 10.11 -10.65
CA ASN A 45 -10.88 10.96 -11.80
C ASN A 45 -11.02 12.45 -11.44
N LYS A 46 -12.12 12.83 -10.81
CA LYS A 46 -12.39 14.22 -10.44
C LYS A 46 -11.33 14.73 -9.45
N VAL A 47 -11.13 14.04 -8.33
CA VAL A 47 -10.28 14.52 -7.23
C VAL A 47 -8.81 14.63 -7.65
N ILE A 48 -8.27 13.64 -8.37
CA ILE A 48 -6.87 13.69 -8.82
C ILE A 48 -6.67 14.78 -9.87
N LYS A 49 -7.61 14.94 -10.82
CA LYS A 49 -7.51 16.01 -11.85
C LYS A 49 -7.62 17.42 -11.25
N GLU A 50 -8.52 17.62 -10.30
CA GLU A 50 -8.63 18.91 -9.59
C GLU A 50 -7.37 19.21 -8.76
N ALA A 51 -6.76 18.20 -8.17
CA ALA A 51 -5.48 18.31 -7.46
C ALA A 51 -4.31 18.65 -8.40
N ALA A 52 -4.36 18.26 -9.67
CA ALA A 52 -3.32 18.45 -10.68
C ALA A 52 -1.90 18.14 -10.16
N PRO A 53 -1.63 16.92 -9.67
CA PRO A 53 -0.33 16.57 -9.10
C PRO A 53 0.71 16.25 -10.18
N ASP A 54 1.99 16.30 -9.81
CA ASP A 54 3.12 15.85 -10.63
C ASP A 54 3.40 14.35 -10.48
N ALA A 55 2.97 13.77 -9.35
CA ALA A 55 3.12 12.35 -9.06
C ALA A 55 2.06 11.87 -8.05
N VAL A 56 1.80 10.56 -8.03
CA VAL A 56 0.93 9.90 -7.05
C VAL A 56 1.74 8.86 -6.27
N ILE A 57 1.62 8.85 -4.93
CA ILE A 57 2.06 7.77 -4.06
C ILE A 57 0.81 7.07 -3.52
N HIS A 58 0.58 5.84 -3.95
CA HIS A 58 -0.62 5.08 -3.61
C HIS A 58 -0.35 4.15 -2.42
N CYS A 59 -0.71 4.60 -1.20
CA CYS A 59 -0.57 3.84 0.04
C CYS A 59 -1.89 3.21 0.53
N ALA A 60 -3.05 3.65 0.01
CA ALA A 60 -4.33 3.09 0.42
C ALA A 60 -4.45 1.62 -0.01
N ALA A 61 -4.85 0.75 0.91
CA ALA A 61 -5.07 -0.66 0.66
C ALA A 61 -5.96 -1.29 1.73
N TYR A 62 -6.63 -2.38 1.37
CA TYR A 62 -7.21 -3.31 2.32
C TYR A 62 -6.09 -4.23 2.83
N THR A 63 -5.70 -4.10 4.09
CA THR A 63 -4.50 -4.76 4.65
C THR A 63 -4.79 -5.81 5.73
N ALA A 64 -6.05 -6.06 6.05
CA ALA A 64 -6.44 -7.08 7.01
C ALA A 64 -6.39 -8.46 6.34
N VAL A 65 -5.20 -9.10 6.34
CA VAL A 65 -4.90 -10.33 5.59
C VAL A 65 -5.89 -11.45 5.89
N ASP A 66 -6.10 -11.76 7.17
CA ASP A 66 -7.01 -12.85 7.58
C ASP A 66 -8.47 -12.53 7.23
N ALA A 67 -8.90 -11.29 7.46
CA ALA A 67 -10.26 -10.86 7.14
C ALA A 67 -10.52 -10.77 5.63
N ALA A 68 -9.48 -10.70 4.81
CA ALA A 68 -9.61 -10.69 3.35
C ALA A 68 -10.20 -12.01 2.82
N GLU A 69 -9.91 -13.14 3.48
CA GLU A 69 -10.45 -14.46 3.09
C GLU A 69 -11.99 -14.50 3.19
N ASP A 70 -12.57 -13.79 4.15
CA ASP A 70 -14.03 -13.69 4.34
C ASP A 70 -14.64 -12.51 3.58
N ASN A 71 -13.82 -11.59 3.04
CA ASN A 71 -14.24 -10.33 2.42
C ASN A 71 -13.56 -10.11 1.06
N GLU A 72 -13.40 -11.15 0.26
CA GLU A 72 -12.67 -11.13 -1.01
C GLU A 72 -13.16 -10.03 -1.97
N GLU A 73 -14.47 -9.85 -2.10
CA GLU A 73 -15.04 -8.84 -3.01
C GLU A 73 -14.60 -7.42 -2.64
N ILE A 74 -14.67 -7.05 -1.36
CA ILE A 74 -14.26 -5.72 -0.90
C ILE A 74 -12.74 -5.58 -1.02
N CYS A 75 -11.99 -6.61 -0.64
CA CYS A 75 -10.54 -6.61 -0.77
C CYS A 75 -10.10 -6.38 -2.22
N ARG A 76 -10.71 -7.07 -3.18
CA ARG A 76 -10.43 -6.90 -4.61
C ARG A 76 -10.85 -5.53 -5.14
N LYS A 77 -12.01 -5.01 -4.73
CA LYS A 77 -12.45 -3.66 -5.10
C LYS A 77 -11.43 -2.60 -4.67
N VAL A 78 -10.92 -2.70 -3.44
CA VAL A 78 -9.94 -1.74 -2.93
C VAL A 78 -8.56 -1.94 -3.57
N ASN A 79 -8.00 -3.15 -3.50
CA ASN A 79 -6.61 -3.39 -3.86
C ASN A 79 -6.36 -3.48 -5.37
N ALA A 80 -7.29 -4.04 -6.13
CA ALA A 80 -7.16 -4.18 -7.57
C ALA A 80 -7.89 -3.06 -8.32
N GLN A 81 -9.21 -2.96 -8.18
CA GLN A 81 -10.00 -1.99 -8.94
C GLN A 81 -9.68 -0.54 -8.54
N GLY A 82 -9.54 -0.25 -7.24
CA GLY A 82 -9.15 1.08 -6.77
C GLY A 82 -7.79 1.50 -7.28
N THR A 83 -6.83 0.58 -7.31
CA THR A 83 -5.50 0.81 -7.91
C THR A 83 -5.59 1.07 -9.41
N GLU A 84 -6.40 0.28 -10.14
CA GLU A 84 -6.64 0.48 -11.57
C GLU A 84 -7.27 1.85 -11.89
N ASN A 85 -8.22 2.30 -11.08
CA ASN A 85 -8.84 3.62 -11.22
C ASN A 85 -7.80 4.74 -11.14
N ILE A 86 -6.89 4.66 -10.16
CA ILE A 86 -5.81 5.65 -10.00
C ILE A 86 -4.81 5.55 -11.16
N ALA A 87 -4.43 4.33 -11.56
CA ALA A 87 -3.50 4.08 -12.65
C ALA A 87 -3.95 4.72 -13.96
N LYS A 88 -5.23 4.56 -14.32
CA LYS A 88 -5.82 5.15 -15.53
C LYS A 88 -5.73 6.67 -15.52
N VAL A 89 -5.99 7.32 -14.40
CA VAL A 89 -5.88 8.79 -14.28
C VAL A 89 -4.41 9.23 -14.35
N CYS A 90 -3.49 8.49 -13.76
CA CYS A 90 -2.05 8.79 -13.84
C CYS A 90 -1.54 8.74 -15.29
N GLU A 91 -1.95 7.73 -16.06
CA GLU A 91 -1.59 7.63 -17.49
C GLU A 91 -2.21 8.76 -18.31
N GLU A 92 -3.49 9.08 -18.08
CA GLU A 92 -4.16 10.20 -18.77
C GLU A 92 -3.47 11.54 -18.53
N LEU A 93 -2.98 11.76 -17.31
CA LEU A 93 -2.24 12.98 -16.94
C LEU A 93 -0.74 12.91 -17.27
N ASP A 94 -0.24 11.78 -17.75
CA ASP A 94 1.19 11.51 -18.03
C ASP A 94 2.10 11.73 -16.81
N ILE A 95 1.61 11.43 -15.61
CA ILE A 95 2.31 11.60 -14.33
C ILE A 95 2.87 10.28 -13.80
N LYS A 96 3.83 10.38 -12.87
CA LYS A 96 4.44 9.21 -12.21
C LYS A 96 3.53 8.61 -11.16
N MET A 97 3.52 7.29 -11.03
CA MET A 97 2.84 6.57 -9.97
C MET A 97 3.80 5.68 -9.20
N MET A 98 3.80 5.80 -7.88
CA MET A 98 4.43 4.82 -6.98
C MET A 98 3.31 4.01 -6.31
N TYR A 99 3.38 2.69 -6.44
CA TYR A 99 2.46 1.76 -5.83
C TYR A 99 3.14 0.98 -4.72
N ILE A 100 2.54 0.98 -3.54
CA ILE A 100 3.00 0.19 -2.41
C ILE A 100 2.36 -1.19 -2.47
N SER A 101 3.16 -2.20 -2.79
CA SER A 101 2.80 -3.61 -2.84
C SER A 101 3.34 -4.37 -1.64
N THR A 102 3.39 -5.68 -1.71
CA THR A 102 3.71 -6.59 -0.60
C THR A 102 4.52 -7.78 -1.08
N ASP A 103 5.27 -8.41 -0.19
CA ASP A 103 5.90 -9.71 -0.38
C ASP A 103 4.88 -10.87 -0.50
N TYR A 104 3.62 -10.68 -0.07
CA TYR A 104 2.54 -11.66 -0.23
C TYR A 104 2.16 -11.95 -1.69
N VAL A 105 2.70 -11.20 -2.65
CA VAL A 105 2.58 -11.55 -4.08
C VAL A 105 3.41 -12.79 -4.45
N PHE A 106 4.34 -13.20 -3.61
CA PHE A 106 5.13 -14.41 -3.76
C PHE A 106 4.56 -15.57 -2.94
N ASN A 107 4.96 -16.80 -3.28
CA ASN A 107 4.47 -18.02 -2.62
C ASN A 107 5.16 -18.34 -1.29
N GLY A 108 6.13 -17.55 -0.85
CA GLY A 108 6.84 -17.75 0.41
C GLY A 108 7.78 -18.95 0.46
N GLN A 109 8.03 -19.63 -0.67
CA GLN A 109 8.88 -20.82 -0.73
C GLN A 109 10.30 -20.45 -1.20
N GLY A 110 11.31 -21.04 -0.56
CA GLY A 110 12.71 -20.83 -0.94
C GLY A 110 13.58 -20.40 0.24
N GLU A 111 14.90 -20.32 -0.01
CA GLU A 111 15.91 -20.04 1.01
C GLU A 111 16.67 -18.73 0.76
N ARG A 112 16.37 -18.02 -0.32
CA ARG A 112 16.99 -16.74 -0.67
C ARG A 112 15.98 -15.58 -0.63
N PRO A 113 16.45 -14.33 -0.50
CA PRO A 113 15.58 -13.16 -0.70
C PRO A 113 14.92 -13.16 -2.09
N TRP A 114 13.71 -12.64 -2.15
CA TRP A 114 12.98 -12.45 -3.41
C TRP A 114 13.61 -11.33 -4.23
N GLU A 115 13.73 -11.56 -5.52
CA GLU A 115 14.15 -10.57 -6.50
C GLU A 115 12.91 -9.93 -7.17
N PRO A 116 13.02 -8.70 -7.71
CA PRO A 116 11.90 -8.01 -8.33
C PRO A 116 11.21 -8.81 -9.45
N ASP A 117 11.97 -9.56 -10.21
CA ASP A 117 11.51 -10.33 -11.38
C ASP A 117 11.14 -11.78 -11.05
N ASP A 118 11.16 -12.18 -9.78
CA ASP A 118 10.73 -13.51 -9.38
C ASP A 118 9.24 -13.71 -9.67
N LYS A 119 8.88 -14.97 -9.97
CA LYS A 119 7.51 -15.33 -10.29
C LYS A 119 6.57 -15.01 -9.13
N ARG A 120 5.54 -14.24 -9.41
CA ARG A 120 4.47 -13.92 -8.47
C ARG A 120 3.46 -15.06 -8.45
N GLU A 121 3.25 -15.67 -7.29
CA GLU A 121 2.35 -16.80 -7.05
C GLU A 121 1.70 -16.65 -5.65
N PRO A 122 0.81 -15.65 -5.48
CA PRO A 122 0.20 -15.38 -4.19
C PRO A 122 -0.64 -16.56 -3.69
N LEU A 123 -0.63 -16.81 -2.38
CA LEU A 123 -1.32 -17.94 -1.74
C LEU A 123 -2.59 -17.55 -0.98
N ASN A 124 -2.90 -16.27 -0.86
CA ASN A 124 -4.08 -15.77 -0.16
C ASN A 124 -4.75 -14.62 -0.93
N VAL A 125 -5.97 -14.28 -0.53
CA VAL A 125 -6.78 -13.23 -1.16
C VAL A 125 -6.09 -11.87 -1.12
N TYR A 126 -5.47 -11.51 0.00
CA TYR A 126 -4.73 -10.25 0.11
C TYR A 126 -3.61 -10.18 -0.93
N GLY A 127 -2.73 -11.17 -0.96
CA GLY A 127 -1.63 -11.24 -1.93
C GLY A 127 -2.11 -11.25 -3.37
N GLN A 128 -3.16 -12.01 -3.66
CA GLN A 128 -3.77 -12.09 -4.99
C GLN A 128 -4.29 -10.72 -5.45
N THR A 129 -5.04 -10.03 -4.61
CA THR A 129 -5.61 -8.72 -4.96
C THR A 129 -4.55 -7.62 -5.07
N LYS A 130 -3.47 -7.69 -4.28
CA LYS A 130 -2.30 -6.80 -4.42
C LYS A 130 -1.54 -7.07 -5.72
N TYR A 131 -1.39 -8.34 -6.10
CA TYR A 131 -0.81 -8.73 -7.39
C TYR A 131 -1.66 -8.23 -8.57
N GLU A 132 -2.98 -8.36 -8.50
CA GLU A 132 -3.89 -7.79 -9.51
C GLU A 132 -3.71 -6.27 -9.65
N GLY A 133 -3.45 -5.57 -8.54
CA GLY A 133 -3.07 -4.15 -8.56
C GLY A 133 -1.74 -3.89 -9.27
N GLU A 134 -0.71 -4.73 -9.07
CA GLU A 134 0.54 -4.62 -9.83
C GLU A 134 0.30 -4.78 -11.34
N LEU A 135 -0.51 -5.77 -11.73
CA LEU A 135 -0.87 -6.01 -13.14
C LEU A 135 -1.61 -4.80 -13.75
N ALA A 136 -2.53 -4.19 -13.01
CA ALA A 136 -3.25 -3.00 -13.46
C ALA A 136 -2.29 -1.82 -13.73
N ILE A 137 -1.27 -1.65 -12.89
CA ILE A 137 -0.26 -0.61 -13.08
C ILE A 137 0.63 -0.92 -14.29
N GLU A 138 1.10 -2.16 -14.41
CA GLU A 138 1.91 -2.61 -15.54
C GLU A 138 1.16 -2.43 -16.88
N GLU A 139 -0.17 -2.61 -16.88
CA GLU A 139 -1.01 -2.45 -18.07
C GLU A 139 -1.26 -0.98 -18.44
N HIS A 140 -1.53 -0.13 -17.43
CA HIS A 140 -2.06 1.21 -17.67
C HIS A 140 -1.05 2.34 -17.50
N VAL A 141 0.07 2.17 -16.79
CA VAL A 141 0.97 3.29 -16.47
C VAL A 141 2.37 3.07 -17.04
N LYS A 142 2.86 4.03 -17.81
CA LYS A 142 4.24 3.98 -18.36
C LYS A 142 5.31 4.40 -17.37
N LYS A 143 4.99 5.31 -16.45
CA LYS A 143 5.93 5.92 -15.50
C LYS A 143 5.60 5.49 -14.09
N PHE A 144 6.01 4.28 -13.68
CA PHE A 144 5.66 3.75 -12.36
C PHE A 144 6.84 3.14 -11.61
N PHE A 145 6.64 3.02 -10.30
CA PHE A 145 7.44 2.20 -9.40
C PHE A 145 6.49 1.31 -8.59
N THR A 146 6.77 0.01 -8.54
CA THR A 146 6.14 -0.93 -7.60
C THR A 146 7.12 -1.23 -6.48
N VAL A 147 6.76 -0.86 -5.26
CA VAL A 147 7.59 -1.04 -4.06
C VAL A 147 6.93 -2.09 -3.17
N ARG A 148 7.53 -3.27 -3.06
CA ARG A 148 7.05 -4.35 -2.20
C ARG A 148 7.67 -4.22 -0.82
N ILE A 149 6.82 -4.13 0.18
CA ILE A 149 7.22 -3.98 1.59
C ILE A 149 6.62 -5.10 2.42
N ALA A 150 7.25 -5.39 3.56
CA ALA A 150 6.80 -6.42 4.50
C ALA A 150 6.96 -5.95 5.94
N TRP A 151 6.17 -6.52 6.85
CA TRP A 151 6.28 -6.30 8.29
C TRP A 151 6.36 -4.81 8.66
N VAL A 152 5.43 -4.05 8.13
CA VAL A 152 5.42 -2.58 8.24
C VAL A 152 5.17 -2.14 9.67
N PHE A 153 6.01 -1.24 10.16
CA PHE A 153 5.85 -0.61 11.46
C PHE A 153 6.21 0.88 11.40
N GLY A 154 5.51 1.67 12.19
CA GLY A 154 5.69 3.11 12.27
C GLY A 154 5.07 3.71 13.51
N VAL A 155 5.19 5.02 13.66
CA VAL A 155 4.65 5.76 14.79
C VAL A 155 3.11 5.82 14.73
N ASN A 156 2.55 5.98 13.55
CA ASN A 156 1.11 6.04 13.36
C ASN A 156 0.48 4.64 13.20
N GLY A 157 -0.77 4.49 13.64
CA GLY A 157 -1.56 3.27 13.47
C GLY A 157 -1.15 2.11 14.37
N LYS A 158 -1.63 0.91 14.02
CA LYS A 158 -1.38 -0.35 14.73
C LYS A 158 -0.29 -1.14 14.03
N ASN A 159 0.55 -1.85 14.80
CA ASN A 159 1.55 -2.78 14.27
C ASN A 159 1.92 -3.83 15.30
N PHE A 160 2.69 -4.83 14.87
CA PHE A 160 3.14 -5.94 15.70
C PHE A 160 3.86 -5.45 16.98
N ILE A 161 4.77 -4.48 16.87
CA ILE A 161 5.56 -3.97 18.01
C ILE A 161 4.64 -3.38 19.08
N LYS A 162 3.70 -2.51 18.68
CA LYS A 162 2.74 -1.91 19.61
C LYS A 162 1.81 -2.96 20.23
N THR A 163 1.42 -3.97 19.45
CA THR A 163 0.60 -5.08 19.93
C THR A 163 1.35 -5.87 21.00
N MET A 164 2.61 -6.25 20.77
CA MET A 164 3.42 -6.95 21.75
C MET A 164 3.63 -6.13 23.02
N LEU A 165 3.93 -4.85 22.91
CA LEU A 165 4.08 -3.94 24.04
C LEU A 165 2.79 -3.85 24.89
N ASN A 166 1.64 -3.83 24.26
CA ASN A 166 0.35 -3.77 24.97
C ASN A 166 -0.01 -5.11 25.63
N LEU A 167 0.17 -6.24 24.92
CA LEU A 167 -0.09 -7.57 25.47
C LEU A 167 0.84 -7.87 26.64
N GLY A 168 2.11 -7.47 26.57
CA GLY A 168 3.09 -7.66 27.66
C GLY A 168 2.74 -6.94 28.96
N LYS A 169 1.79 -5.98 28.94
CA LYS A 169 1.29 -5.33 30.16
C LYS A 169 0.27 -6.18 30.93
N THR A 170 -0.35 -7.14 30.27
CA THR A 170 -1.52 -7.89 30.81
C THR A 170 -1.36 -9.40 30.75
N HIS A 171 -0.33 -9.90 30.06
CA HIS A 171 -0.09 -11.34 29.88
C HIS A 171 1.32 -11.69 30.32
N ASP A 172 1.43 -12.70 31.18
CA ASP A 172 2.73 -13.25 31.65
C ASP A 172 3.38 -14.16 30.59
N HIS A 173 2.61 -14.64 29.63
CA HIS A 173 3.07 -15.51 28.56
C HIS A 173 2.43 -15.16 27.24
N LEU A 174 3.23 -15.11 26.18
CA LEU A 174 2.79 -14.87 24.80
C LEU A 174 3.37 -15.94 23.87
N THR A 175 2.56 -16.40 22.94
CA THR A 175 2.99 -17.29 21.86
C THR A 175 3.08 -16.53 20.56
N VAL A 176 4.21 -16.63 19.90
CA VAL A 176 4.48 -15.94 18.62
C VAL A 176 4.90 -16.98 17.59
N VAL A 177 4.39 -16.83 16.36
CA VAL A 177 4.80 -17.62 15.19
C VAL A 177 6.31 -17.44 14.96
N ASN A 178 7.05 -18.51 14.73
CA ASN A 178 8.51 -18.50 14.58
C ASN A 178 9.03 -19.22 13.32
N ASP A 179 8.14 -19.60 12.42
CA ASP A 179 8.45 -20.30 11.16
C ASP A 179 8.39 -19.39 9.92
N GLN A 180 8.25 -18.08 10.14
CA GLN A 180 8.25 -17.07 9.09
C GLN A 180 9.56 -16.29 9.09
N THR A 181 10.11 -16.08 7.89
CA THR A 181 11.28 -15.25 7.65
C THR A 181 10.88 -14.06 6.79
N GLY A 182 11.24 -12.85 7.17
CA GLY A 182 10.90 -11.64 6.45
C GLY A 182 11.79 -10.46 6.83
N SER A 183 11.60 -9.34 6.14
CA SER A 183 12.32 -8.10 6.39
C SER A 183 11.36 -7.02 6.91
N PRO A 184 11.58 -6.48 8.11
CA PRO A 184 10.74 -5.40 8.62
C PRO A 184 10.99 -4.11 7.82
N THR A 185 9.91 -3.35 7.62
CA THR A 185 9.95 -2.04 6.96
C THR A 185 9.54 -0.95 7.95
N TYR A 186 10.48 -0.06 8.30
CA TYR A 186 10.18 1.12 9.09
C TYR A 186 9.67 2.23 8.18
N THR A 187 8.47 2.76 8.47
CA THR A 187 7.78 3.71 7.59
C THR A 187 8.48 5.09 7.50
N TYR A 188 9.36 5.39 8.46
CA TYR A 188 10.14 6.63 8.48
C TYR A 188 11.30 6.63 7.49
N ASP A 189 11.91 5.45 7.18
CA ASP A 189 13.05 5.29 6.25
C ASP A 189 12.60 5.31 4.77
#